data_62bc687b8fe8d81f15966c08ce737b26
#
_entry.id   62bc687b8fe8d81f15966c08ce737b26
#
_cell.length_a   1.000
_cell.length_b   1.000
_cell.length_c   1.000
_cell.angle_alpha   90.00
_cell.angle_beta   90.00
_cell.angle_gamma   90.00
#
_symmetry.space_group_name_H-M   'P 1'
#
loop_
_entity.id
_entity.type
_entity.pdbx_description
1 polymer ?
#
loop_
_entity_poly.entity_id
_entity_poly.type
_entity_poly.pdbx_seq_one_letter_code
_entity_poly.pdbx_strand_id
1 'polypeptide(L)'
;GHRGLGYGPTDDRNSLRAIRDACEAGCNFFDTADSYGFGHSEELLGQALHRHRHEVIIATKVGYDFYRSPPLQNFHPAYIRFALHQSLQRLRTEYVDLYQLHNPPPEILFRTDVIEALDALRQQGKIRCLGVSVNLVQDAVEALAAAWPEVVQVPYNLLAPEAETMIFSEATRKQIGIIAREPLANGFLSGKYHRDSHFPPSDIRSLWGTERIAGTAHIVEQLKPYCRQNETLAQLAIRFVLEAPAVSTVIPGCKTADQVKENFAMLRARRSV
;
A
#
# COMPACT_ATOMS: atom_id res chain seq x y z
N GLY A 1 -5.90 14.76 -7.37
CA GLY A 1 -5.84 15.88 -6.43
C GLY A 1 -4.79 16.90 -6.86
N HIS A 2 -4.88 18.12 -6.37
CA HIS A 2 -3.93 19.19 -6.68
C HIS A 2 -2.55 19.04 -6.00
N ARG A 3 -2.32 17.94 -5.29
CA ARG A 3 -1.14 17.70 -4.46
C ARG A 3 -0.42 16.41 -4.90
N GLY A 4 0.34 16.51 -5.98
CA GLY A 4 1.14 15.41 -6.52
C GLY A 4 0.41 14.50 -7.51
N LEU A 5 1.16 13.58 -8.14
CA LEU A 5 0.63 12.58 -9.06
C LEU A 5 -0.07 11.45 -8.29
N GLY A 6 -1.22 11.03 -8.78
CA GLY A 6 -1.97 9.91 -8.22
C GLY A 6 -2.62 9.08 -9.31
N TYR A 7 -3.62 8.28 -9.00
CA TYR A 7 -4.37 7.46 -9.96
C TYR A 7 -5.61 8.19 -10.51
N GLY A 8 -5.44 9.48 -10.89
CA GLY A 8 -6.50 10.35 -11.39
C GLY A 8 -7.25 11.09 -10.27
N PRO A 9 -8.28 11.89 -10.62
CA PRO A 9 -8.98 12.76 -9.69
C PRO A 9 -9.66 11.98 -8.55
N THR A 10 -9.70 12.61 -7.38
CA THR A 10 -10.38 12.10 -6.19
C THR A 10 -11.26 13.22 -5.60
N ASP A 11 -12.31 12.83 -4.92
CA ASP A 11 -13.21 13.70 -4.17
C ASP A 11 -13.21 13.28 -2.70
N ASP A 12 -13.08 14.22 -1.78
CA ASP A 12 -12.92 13.93 -0.36
C ASP A 12 -14.17 13.28 0.26
N ARG A 13 -15.38 13.65 -0.19
CA ARG A 13 -16.62 13.03 0.30
C ARG A 13 -16.68 11.56 -0.10
N ASN A 14 -16.34 11.27 -1.35
CA ASN A 14 -16.29 9.90 -1.85
C ASN A 14 -15.18 9.09 -1.14
N SER A 15 -14.02 9.71 -0.91
CA SER A 15 -12.91 9.07 -0.19
C SER A 15 -13.28 8.75 1.25
N LEU A 16 -13.86 9.71 1.98
CA LEU A 16 -14.33 9.51 3.37
C LEU A 16 -15.42 8.44 3.44
N ARG A 17 -16.34 8.40 2.46
CA ARG A 17 -17.35 7.36 2.37
C ARG A 17 -16.71 6.00 2.12
N ALA A 18 -15.78 5.89 1.17
CA ALA A 18 -15.09 4.64 0.87
C ALA A 18 -14.33 4.09 2.09
N ILE A 19 -13.67 4.95 2.88
CA ILE A 19 -12.97 4.54 4.11
C ILE A 19 -13.96 3.97 5.13
N ARG A 20 -15.09 4.62 5.35
CA ARG A 20 -16.14 4.16 6.28
C ARG A 20 -16.77 2.85 5.82
N ASP A 21 -17.15 2.78 4.54
CA ASP A 21 -17.74 1.58 3.95
C ASP A 21 -16.74 0.39 4.01
N ALA A 22 -15.43 0.64 3.88
CA ALA A 22 -14.41 -0.38 4.07
C ALA A 22 -14.37 -0.89 5.52
N CYS A 23 -14.39 0.01 6.50
CA CYS A 23 -14.44 -0.34 7.91
C CYS A 23 -15.70 -1.17 8.24
N GLU A 24 -16.87 -0.73 7.77
CA GLU A 24 -18.15 -1.45 7.93
C GLU A 24 -18.15 -2.83 7.21
N ALA A 25 -17.40 -2.95 6.11
CA ALA A 25 -17.22 -4.23 5.41
C ALA A 25 -16.28 -5.19 6.14
N GLY A 26 -15.63 -4.74 7.24
CA GLY A 26 -14.70 -5.53 8.05
C GLY A 26 -13.23 -5.32 7.69
N CYS A 27 -12.89 -4.27 6.92
CA CYS A 27 -11.50 -3.85 6.73
C CYS A 27 -10.97 -3.32 8.07
N ASN A 28 -9.91 -3.95 8.54
CA ASN A 28 -9.22 -3.53 9.76
C ASN A 28 -7.77 -3.09 9.54
N PHE A 29 -7.29 -3.07 8.30
CA PHE A 29 -5.94 -2.64 7.94
C PHE A 29 -6.01 -1.52 6.90
N PHE A 30 -5.48 -0.33 7.24
CA PHE A 30 -5.45 0.85 6.38
C PHE A 30 -4.02 1.29 6.14
N ASP A 31 -3.59 1.29 4.88
CA ASP A 31 -2.25 1.70 4.46
C ASP A 31 -2.29 3.08 3.80
N THR A 32 -1.38 3.94 4.22
CA THR A 32 -1.17 5.27 3.66
C THR A 32 0.32 5.62 3.63
N ALA A 33 0.65 6.86 3.32
CA ALA A 33 1.97 7.45 3.46
C ALA A 33 1.87 8.96 3.67
N ASP A 34 2.88 9.54 4.32
CA ASP A 34 3.01 10.99 4.50
C ASP A 34 3.03 11.76 3.17
N SER A 35 3.63 11.16 2.14
CA SER A 35 3.74 11.74 0.80
C SER A 35 2.45 11.68 -0.03
N TYR A 36 1.48 10.84 0.34
CA TYR A 36 0.25 10.70 -0.45
C TYR A 36 -0.63 11.95 -0.33
N GLY A 37 -0.66 12.72 -1.44
CA GLY A 37 -1.29 14.01 -1.47
C GLY A 37 -0.67 15.02 -0.49
N PHE A 38 0.64 14.84 -0.15
CA PHE A 38 1.35 15.67 0.81
C PHE A 38 0.65 15.73 2.17
N GLY A 39 0.35 14.56 2.72
CA GLY A 39 -0.32 14.37 4.01
C GLY A 39 -1.84 14.28 3.92
N HIS A 40 -2.48 14.65 2.81
CA HIS A 40 -3.93 14.68 2.69
C HIS A 40 -4.59 13.29 2.88
N SER A 41 -3.93 12.23 2.43
CA SER A 41 -4.44 10.86 2.66
C SER A 41 -4.50 10.50 4.14
N GLU A 42 -3.50 10.91 4.93
CA GLU A 42 -3.50 10.72 6.39
C GLU A 42 -4.58 11.56 7.08
N GLU A 43 -4.82 12.80 6.62
CA GLU A 43 -5.90 13.66 7.14
C GLU A 43 -7.28 13.01 6.95
N LEU A 44 -7.55 12.43 5.79
CA LEU A 44 -8.81 11.73 5.49
C LEU A 44 -8.98 10.48 6.35
N LEU A 45 -7.91 9.68 6.52
CA LEU A 45 -7.95 8.51 7.41
C LEU A 45 -8.19 8.93 8.86
N GLY A 46 -7.46 9.94 9.34
CA GLY A 46 -7.63 10.47 10.70
C GLY A 46 -9.06 10.98 10.93
N GLN A 47 -9.66 11.68 9.95
CA GLN A 47 -11.04 12.13 10.04
C GLN A 47 -12.05 10.98 10.05
N ALA A 48 -11.83 9.95 9.24
CA ALA A 48 -12.79 8.85 9.10
C ALA A 48 -12.70 7.85 10.26
N LEU A 49 -11.49 7.56 10.76
CA LEU A 49 -11.21 6.42 11.63
C LEU A 49 -10.95 6.78 13.11
N HIS A 50 -10.88 8.07 13.51
CA HIS A 50 -10.52 8.43 14.88
C HIS A 50 -11.41 7.80 15.95
N ARG A 51 -12.70 7.58 15.66
CA ARG A 51 -13.63 6.91 16.57
C ARG A 51 -13.47 5.39 16.63
N HIS A 52 -12.81 4.82 15.63
CA HIS A 52 -12.54 3.38 15.47
C HIS A 52 -11.05 3.06 15.62
N ARG A 53 -10.26 4.02 16.15
CA ARG A 53 -8.79 3.90 16.20
C ARG A 53 -8.29 2.58 16.80
N HIS A 54 -8.97 2.08 17.84
CA HIS A 54 -8.58 0.86 18.55
C HIS A 54 -9.04 -0.43 17.85
N GLU A 55 -9.89 -0.31 16.84
CA GLU A 55 -10.43 -1.43 16.07
C GLU A 55 -9.66 -1.67 14.77
N VAL A 56 -8.76 -0.74 14.41
CA VAL A 56 -8.05 -0.75 13.13
C VAL A 56 -6.55 -0.68 13.30
N ILE A 57 -5.85 -1.23 12.32
CA ILE A 57 -4.41 -1.13 12.11
C ILE A 57 -4.16 -0.01 11.11
N ILE A 58 -3.38 1.00 11.49
CA ILE A 58 -2.97 2.09 10.60
C ILE A 58 -1.48 1.93 10.29
N ALA A 59 -1.18 1.73 9.01
CA ALA A 59 0.17 1.73 8.46
C ALA A 59 0.43 3.04 7.73
N THR A 60 1.54 3.72 8.04
CA THR A 60 2.01 4.87 7.26
C THR A 60 3.50 4.76 6.98
N LYS A 61 4.02 5.69 6.17
CA LYS A 61 5.38 5.60 5.63
C LYS A 61 6.09 6.94 5.70
N VAL A 62 7.43 6.89 5.70
CA VAL A 62 8.32 8.05 5.67
C VAL A 62 9.44 7.85 4.65
N GLY A 63 9.88 8.92 4.03
CA GLY A 63 11.02 8.86 3.12
C GLY A 63 11.04 9.96 2.07
N TYR A 64 9.97 10.73 1.94
CA TYR A 64 9.87 11.84 0.99
C TYR A 64 9.61 13.15 1.70
N ASP A 65 10.63 14.00 1.76
CA ASP A 65 10.55 15.34 2.35
C ASP A 65 9.86 16.30 1.37
N PHE A 66 8.55 16.36 1.45
CA PHE A 66 7.71 17.26 0.65
C PHE A 66 7.52 18.63 1.29
N TYR A 67 8.09 18.87 2.45
CA TYR A 67 8.18 20.22 3.07
C TYR A 67 9.24 21.08 2.39
N ARG A 68 10.08 20.47 1.56
CA ARG A 68 11.08 21.15 0.72
C ARG A 68 10.59 21.31 -0.71
N SER A 69 11.18 22.25 -1.43
CA SER A 69 10.94 22.44 -2.86
C SER A 69 12.28 22.46 -3.60
N PRO A 70 12.53 21.49 -4.51
CA PRO A 70 11.68 20.32 -4.83
C PRO A 70 11.65 19.27 -3.72
N PRO A 71 10.61 18.43 -3.67
CA PRO A 71 10.57 17.26 -2.78
C PRO A 71 11.72 16.30 -3.09
N LEU A 72 12.31 15.73 -2.05
CA LEU A 72 13.40 14.75 -2.21
C LEU A 72 13.33 13.65 -1.16
N GLN A 73 14.03 12.54 -1.42
CA GLN A 73 14.15 11.48 -0.43
C GLN A 73 14.95 11.95 0.79
N ASN A 74 14.46 11.64 1.98
CA ASN A 74 15.10 12.00 3.24
C ASN A 74 14.86 10.93 4.30
N PHE A 75 15.93 10.22 4.69
CA PHE A 75 15.93 9.23 5.77
C PHE A 75 16.82 9.66 6.94
N HIS A 76 17.11 10.97 7.05
CA HIS A 76 17.86 11.47 8.20
C HIS A 76 17.06 11.29 9.50
N PRO A 77 17.67 10.83 10.60
CA PRO A 77 16.98 10.58 11.87
C PRO A 77 16.09 11.72 12.38
N ALA A 78 16.56 12.97 12.23
CA ALA A 78 15.77 14.14 12.62
C ALA A 78 14.50 14.29 11.76
N TYR A 79 14.59 14.00 10.45
CA TYR A 79 13.43 14.04 9.56
C TYR A 79 12.44 12.92 9.87
N ILE A 80 12.91 11.69 10.11
CA ILE A 80 12.06 10.57 10.50
C ILE A 80 11.21 10.92 11.74
N ARG A 81 11.83 11.49 12.77
CA ARG A 81 11.14 11.95 13.98
C ARG A 81 10.13 13.07 13.70
N PHE A 82 10.52 14.06 12.90
CA PHE A 82 9.64 15.14 12.49
C PHE A 82 8.45 14.63 11.68
N ALA A 83 8.69 13.81 10.66
CA ALA A 83 7.66 13.27 9.78
C ALA A 83 6.64 12.43 10.54
N LEU A 84 7.08 11.55 11.46
CA LEU A 84 6.16 10.79 12.30
C LEU A 84 5.27 11.70 13.16
N HIS A 85 5.85 12.75 13.77
CA HIS A 85 5.06 13.71 14.56
C HIS A 85 3.97 14.36 13.71
N GLN A 86 4.29 14.77 12.48
CA GLN A 86 3.33 15.34 11.55
C GLN A 86 2.26 14.31 11.12
N SER A 87 2.66 13.05 10.87
CA SER A 87 1.73 11.97 10.55
C SER A 87 0.75 11.69 11.68
N LEU A 88 1.21 11.64 12.94
CA LEU A 88 0.36 11.44 14.11
C LEU A 88 -0.69 12.56 14.25
N GLN A 89 -0.30 13.82 13.99
CA GLN A 89 -1.23 14.95 14.01
C GLN A 89 -2.32 14.81 12.92
N ARG A 90 -1.93 14.49 11.67
CA ARG A 90 -2.88 14.30 10.56
C ARG A 90 -3.80 13.11 10.79
N LEU A 91 -3.26 12.00 11.27
CA LEU A 91 -4.01 10.78 11.61
C LEU A 91 -4.85 10.91 12.89
N ARG A 92 -4.69 11.99 13.67
CA ARG A 92 -5.41 12.26 14.94
C ARG A 92 -5.26 11.11 15.93
N THR A 93 -4.04 10.63 16.13
CA THR A 93 -3.70 9.50 16.99
C THR A 93 -2.35 9.72 17.66
N GLU A 94 -2.11 9.03 18.78
CA GLU A 94 -0.84 9.11 19.50
C GLU A 94 0.18 8.08 19.00
N TYR A 95 -0.26 7.08 18.22
CA TYR A 95 0.59 6.01 17.70
C TYR A 95 0.12 5.52 16.32
N VAL A 96 1.05 4.93 15.57
CA VAL A 96 0.77 4.12 14.38
C VAL A 96 1.09 2.66 14.67
N ASP A 97 0.33 1.76 14.06
CA ASP A 97 0.56 0.33 14.27
C ASP A 97 1.76 -0.16 13.44
N LEU A 98 1.94 0.38 12.25
CA LEU A 98 3.09 0.08 11.39
C LEU A 98 3.67 1.37 10.81
N TYR A 99 4.97 1.57 11.01
CA TYR A 99 5.72 2.67 10.40
C TYR A 99 6.77 2.12 9.45
N GLN A 100 6.75 2.54 8.20
CA GLN A 100 7.56 1.96 7.14
C GLN A 100 8.52 2.99 6.54
N LEU A 101 9.77 2.59 6.26
CA LEU A 101 10.61 3.33 5.33
C LEU A 101 10.04 3.17 3.91
N HIS A 102 9.85 4.28 3.20
CA HIS A 102 9.17 4.35 1.91
C HIS A 102 10.17 4.35 0.76
N ASN A 103 10.38 3.20 0.14
CA ASN A 103 11.34 2.97 -0.94
C ASN A 103 12.76 3.46 -0.61
N PRO A 104 13.34 3.05 0.52
CA PRO A 104 14.69 3.44 0.85
C PRO A 104 15.69 2.83 -0.13
N PRO A 105 16.76 3.54 -0.51
CA PRO A 105 17.93 2.92 -1.08
C PRO A 105 18.47 1.81 -0.15
N PRO A 106 19.00 0.70 -0.66
CA PRO A 106 19.41 -0.46 0.15
C PRO A 106 20.37 -0.11 1.30
N GLU A 107 21.28 0.83 1.10
CA GLU A 107 22.24 1.27 2.13
C GLU A 107 21.58 1.89 3.37
N ILE A 108 20.38 2.47 3.21
CA ILE A 108 19.63 3.05 4.34
C ILE A 108 19.17 1.96 5.30
N LEU A 109 18.91 0.75 4.82
CA LEU A 109 18.43 -0.38 5.62
C LEU A 109 19.46 -0.83 6.66
N PHE A 110 20.74 -0.56 6.44
CA PHE A 110 21.86 -0.95 7.30
C PHE A 110 22.44 0.22 8.12
N ARG A 111 21.84 1.39 8.03
CA ARG A 111 22.28 2.57 8.79
C ARG A 111 21.85 2.50 10.24
N THR A 112 22.82 2.36 11.14
CA THR A 112 22.61 2.27 12.61
C THR A 112 21.82 3.45 13.15
N ASP A 113 22.14 4.69 12.74
CA ASP A 113 21.47 5.90 13.20
C ASP A 113 19.99 5.97 12.78
N VAL A 114 19.63 5.39 11.63
CA VAL A 114 18.24 5.27 11.17
C VAL A 114 17.48 4.25 12.02
N ILE A 115 18.09 3.08 12.24
CA ILE A 115 17.51 2.00 13.04
C ILE A 115 17.29 2.47 14.49
N GLU A 116 18.29 3.10 15.10
CA GLU A 116 18.20 3.68 16.45
C GLU A 116 17.09 4.73 16.56
N ALA A 117 16.91 5.57 15.52
CA ALA A 117 15.84 6.56 15.52
C ALA A 117 14.45 5.91 15.47
N LEU A 118 14.27 4.87 14.69
CA LEU A 118 13.02 4.09 14.61
C LEU A 118 12.74 3.37 15.95
N ASP A 119 13.75 2.71 16.52
CA ASP A 119 13.63 2.01 17.81
C ASP A 119 13.31 2.98 18.96
N ALA A 120 13.92 4.15 18.99
CA ALA A 120 13.62 5.16 19.99
C ALA A 120 12.15 5.64 19.91
N LEU A 121 11.59 5.77 18.72
CA LEU A 121 10.17 6.11 18.51
C LEU A 121 9.24 4.97 18.94
N ARG A 122 9.64 3.72 18.71
CA ARG A 122 8.94 2.52 19.18
C ARG A 122 8.95 2.44 20.72
N GLN A 123 10.08 2.67 21.37
CA GLN A 123 10.20 2.70 22.83
C GLN A 123 9.34 3.81 23.47
N GLN A 124 9.12 4.93 22.76
CA GLN A 124 8.19 5.98 23.16
C GLN A 124 6.70 5.60 22.97
N GLY A 125 6.41 4.40 22.48
CA GLY A 125 5.04 3.95 22.22
C GLY A 125 4.36 4.59 21.02
N LYS A 126 5.11 5.34 20.18
CA LYS A 126 4.57 6.00 18.97
C LYS A 126 4.45 5.07 17.77
N ILE A 127 5.16 3.95 17.79
CA ILE A 127 5.18 2.93 16.74
C ILE A 127 5.03 1.57 17.42
N ARG A 128 4.18 0.69 16.88
CA ARG A 128 4.04 -0.69 17.37
C ARG A 128 4.95 -1.65 16.61
N CYS A 129 5.00 -1.52 15.28
CA CYS A 129 5.73 -2.40 14.39
C CYS A 129 6.52 -1.59 13.35
N LEU A 130 7.72 -2.06 13.00
CA LEU A 130 8.60 -1.43 12.02
C LEU A 130 8.60 -2.19 10.70
N GLY A 131 8.60 -1.48 9.59
CA GLY A 131 8.60 -2.09 8.28
C GLY A 131 9.34 -1.31 7.20
N VAL A 132 9.36 -1.92 6.03
CA VAL A 132 9.92 -1.33 4.79
C VAL A 132 8.94 -1.56 3.65
N SER A 133 8.65 -0.51 2.88
CA SER A 133 7.92 -0.62 1.62
C SER A 133 8.89 -0.40 0.47
N VAL A 134 8.95 -1.33 -0.48
CA VAL A 134 9.88 -1.28 -1.61
C VAL A 134 9.15 -1.25 -2.96
N ASN A 135 9.82 -0.69 -3.97
CA ASN A 135 9.29 -0.66 -5.34
C ASN A 135 9.64 -1.93 -6.13
N LEU A 136 10.80 -2.48 -5.89
CA LEU A 136 11.28 -3.67 -6.59
C LEU A 136 11.36 -4.85 -5.62
N VAL A 137 11.04 -6.05 -6.11
CA VAL A 137 11.18 -7.28 -5.31
C VAL A 137 12.63 -7.52 -4.92
N GLN A 138 13.58 -7.09 -5.75
CA GLN A 138 15.02 -7.18 -5.44
C GLN A 138 15.37 -6.38 -4.17
N ASP A 139 14.80 -5.20 -3.98
CA ASP A 139 15.03 -4.41 -2.76
C ASP A 139 14.43 -5.07 -1.52
N ALA A 140 13.40 -5.91 -1.69
CA ALA A 140 12.85 -6.72 -0.60
C ALA A 140 13.82 -7.80 -0.12
N VAL A 141 14.67 -8.34 -0.97
CA VAL A 141 15.75 -9.27 -0.58
C VAL A 141 16.69 -8.58 0.41
N GLU A 142 17.09 -7.35 0.11
CA GLU A 142 17.94 -6.54 1.00
C GLU A 142 17.20 -6.20 2.32
N ALA A 143 15.91 -5.88 2.25
CA ALA A 143 15.10 -5.64 3.44
C ALA A 143 15.03 -6.87 4.35
N LEU A 144 14.90 -8.07 3.79
CA LEU A 144 14.95 -9.31 4.55
C LEU A 144 16.34 -9.57 5.15
N ALA A 145 17.43 -9.15 4.47
CA ALA A 145 18.78 -9.28 4.95
C ALA A 145 19.10 -8.35 6.13
N ALA A 146 18.48 -7.17 6.18
CA ALA A 146 18.70 -6.17 7.22
C ALA A 146 18.25 -6.60 8.64
N ALA A 147 17.42 -7.64 8.75
CA ALA A 147 17.04 -8.34 9.98
C ALA A 147 16.29 -7.51 11.05
N TRP A 148 15.99 -6.22 10.81
CA TRP A 148 15.20 -5.39 11.73
C TRP A 148 13.74 -5.17 11.28
N PRO A 149 13.41 -5.19 9.97
CA PRO A 149 12.02 -5.04 9.57
C PRO A 149 11.20 -6.26 10.01
N GLU A 150 10.08 -5.99 10.66
CA GLU A 150 9.09 -7.01 11.04
C GLU A 150 8.08 -7.25 9.92
N VAL A 151 7.98 -6.26 9.00
CA VAL A 151 7.06 -6.27 7.86
C VAL A 151 7.76 -5.73 6.61
N VAL A 152 7.56 -6.41 5.49
CA VAL A 152 7.99 -5.94 4.17
C VAL A 152 6.76 -5.78 3.26
N GLN A 153 6.57 -4.57 2.73
CA GLN A 153 5.54 -4.28 1.76
C GLN A 153 6.14 -4.29 0.34
N VAL A 154 5.62 -5.14 -0.54
CA VAL A 154 6.19 -5.43 -1.86
C VAL A 154 5.11 -5.53 -2.93
N PRO A 155 5.38 -5.16 -4.20
CA PRO A 155 4.46 -5.45 -5.30
C PRO A 155 4.27 -6.97 -5.45
N TYR A 156 3.00 -7.41 -5.47
CA TYR A 156 2.67 -8.80 -5.76
C TYR A 156 1.26 -8.89 -6.34
N ASN A 157 1.14 -9.40 -7.56
CA ASN A 157 -0.11 -9.56 -8.27
C ASN A 157 0.06 -10.53 -9.46
N LEU A 158 -1.02 -10.83 -10.16
CA LEU A 158 -1.03 -11.73 -11.33
C LEU A 158 -0.08 -11.34 -12.47
N LEU A 159 0.30 -10.06 -12.58
CA LEU A 159 1.21 -9.56 -13.62
C LEU A 159 2.65 -9.40 -13.11
N ALA A 160 2.87 -9.51 -11.81
CA ALA A 160 4.16 -9.37 -11.14
C ALA A 160 4.24 -10.38 -9.96
N PRO A 161 4.39 -11.69 -10.25
CA PRO A 161 4.41 -12.74 -9.23
C PRO A 161 5.79 -13.03 -8.64
N GLU A 162 6.84 -12.30 -9.02
CA GLU A 162 8.25 -12.62 -8.74
C GLU A 162 8.54 -12.73 -7.23
N ALA A 163 7.81 -12.00 -6.38
CA ALA A 163 7.96 -12.06 -4.93
C ALA A 163 7.78 -13.48 -4.37
N GLU A 164 6.93 -14.30 -5.00
CA GLU A 164 6.66 -15.67 -4.57
C GLU A 164 7.92 -16.53 -4.58
N THR A 165 8.71 -16.44 -5.64
CA THR A 165 9.96 -17.21 -5.80
C THR A 165 11.15 -16.56 -5.11
N MET A 166 11.19 -15.23 -5.02
CA MET A 166 12.37 -14.52 -4.54
C MET A 166 12.41 -14.34 -3.03
N ILE A 167 11.25 -14.13 -2.36
CA ILE A 167 11.26 -13.69 -0.96
C ILE A 167 10.30 -14.46 -0.03
N PHE A 168 9.23 -15.11 -0.52
CA PHE A 168 8.21 -15.65 0.38
C PHE A 168 8.73 -16.75 1.30
N SER A 169 9.57 -17.66 0.80
CA SER A 169 10.18 -18.72 1.62
C SER A 169 11.03 -18.13 2.74
N GLU A 170 11.86 -17.15 2.43
CA GLU A 170 12.75 -16.51 3.40
C GLU A 170 11.97 -15.64 4.40
N ALA A 171 10.97 -14.89 3.95
CA ALA A 171 10.10 -14.12 4.83
C ALA A 171 9.36 -15.02 5.84
N THR A 172 8.84 -16.16 5.38
CA THR A 172 8.19 -17.16 6.24
C THR A 172 9.18 -17.73 7.26
N ARG A 173 10.38 -18.10 6.81
CA ARG A 173 11.43 -18.62 7.70
C ARG A 173 11.85 -17.63 8.78
N LYS A 174 11.90 -16.35 8.44
CA LYS A 174 12.26 -15.24 9.36
C LYS A 174 11.06 -14.70 10.16
N GLN A 175 9.85 -15.20 9.91
CA GLN A 175 8.61 -14.70 10.52
C GLN A 175 8.36 -13.20 10.23
N ILE A 176 8.77 -12.73 9.05
CA ILE A 176 8.54 -11.37 8.56
C ILE A 176 7.21 -11.32 7.81
N GLY A 177 6.32 -10.41 8.21
CA GLY A 177 5.02 -10.22 7.58
C GLY A 177 5.16 -9.63 6.17
N ILE A 178 4.41 -10.16 5.20
CA ILE A 178 4.36 -9.64 3.83
C ILE A 178 3.04 -8.89 3.60
N ILE A 179 3.15 -7.62 3.22
CA ILE A 179 2.03 -6.82 2.70
C ILE A 179 2.14 -6.79 1.18
N ALA A 180 1.15 -7.37 0.52
CA ALA A 180 1.07 -7.31 -0.94
C ALA A 180 0.41 -6.00 -1.38
N ARG A 181 1.19 -5.13 -2.04
CA ARG A 181 0.70 -3.91 -2.66
C ARG A 181 0.46 -4.08 -4.16
N GLU A 182 -0.31 -3.17 -4.74
CA GLU A 182 -0.70 -3.21 -6.15
C GLU A 182 -1.40 -4.51 -6.59
N PRO A 183 -2.28 -5.11 -5.79
CA PRO A 183 -2.93 -6.36 -6.17
C PRO A 183 -3.75 -6.24 -7.45
N LEU A 184 -4.17 -5.03 -7.81
CA LEU A 184 -4.91 -4.73 -9.03
C LEU A 184 -4.01 -4.18 -10.16
N ALA A 185 -2.67 -4.31 -10.07
CA ALA A 185 -1.71 -3.86 -11.07
C ALA A 185 -2.03 -2.45 -11.58
N ASN A 186 -1.99 -1.45 -10.68
CA ASN A 186 -2.34 -0.06 -10.98
C ASN A 186 -3.76 0.11 -11.57
N GLY A 187 -4.66 -0.81 -11.26
CA GLY A 187 -6.06 -0.83 -11.66
C GLY A 187 -6.32 -1.55 -12.98
N PHE A 188 -5.33 -2.08 -13.69
CA PHE A 188 -5.54 -2.84 -14.92
C PHE A 188 -6.28 -4.16 -14.66
N LEU A 189 -5.97 -4.85 -13.58
CA LEU A 189 -6.66 -6.09 -13.17
C LEU A 189 -8.11 -5.86 -12.71
N SER A 190 -8.61 -4.62 -12.70
CA SER A 190 -10.06 -4.36 -12.59
C SER A 190 -10.84 -4.64 -13.88
N GLY A 191 -10.13 -4.85 -15.00
CA GLY A 191 -10.75 -5.11 -16.31
C GLY A 191 -11.39 -3.90 -17.00
N LYS A 192 -11.30 -2.69 -16.41
CA LYS A 192 -11.92 -1.47 -16.97
C LYS A 192 -11.06 -0.77 -18.02
N TYR A 193 -9.78 -1.11 -18.15
CA TYR A 193 -8.87 -0.52 -19.12
C TYR A 193 -8.66 -1.46 -20.30
N HIS A 194 -8.57 -0.86 -21.49
CA HIS A 194 -8.35 -1.54 -22.77
C HIS A 194 -7.16 -0.92 -23.51
N ARG A 195 -6.78 -1.49 -24.65
CA ARG A 195 -5.59 -1.11 -25.43
C ARG A 195 -5.51 0.38 -25.76
N ASP A 196 -6.65 1.02 -25.96
CA ASP A 196 -6.75 2.43 -26.36
C ASP A 196 -7.08 3.35 -25.17
N SER A 197 -6.87 2.87 -23.93
CA SER A 197 -7.11 3.69 -22.73
C SER A 197 -6.11 4.83 -22.64
N HIS A 198 -6.62 6.02 -22.32
CA HIS A 198 -5.82 7.23 -22.11
C HIS A 198 -5.99 7.72 -20.69
N PHE A 199 -4.94 8.29 -20.13
CA PHE A 199 -4.90 8.81 -18.77
C PHE A 199 -4.63 10.32 -18.80
N PRO A 200 -5.33 11.12 -17.97
CA PRO A 200 -5.09 12.56 -17.90
C PRO A 200 -3.69 12.83 -17.30
N PRO A 201 -3.08 14.00 -17.59
CA PRO A 201 -1.74 14.36 -17.09
C PRO A 201 -1.57 14.30 -15.57
N SER A 202 -2.67 14.40 -14.81
CA SER A 202 -2.67 14.26 -13.34
C SER A 202 -2.64 12.82 -12.84
N ASP A 203 -2.70 11.85 -13.75
CA ASP A 203 -2.64 10.42 -13.43
C ASP A 203 -1.24 9.88 -13.71
N ILE A 204 -0.64 9.17 -12.75
CA ILE A 204 0.71 8.63 -12.89
C ILE A 204 0.86 7.72 -14.13
N ARG A 205 -0.23 7.07 -14.55
CA ARG A 205 -0.24 6.20 -15.74
C ARG A 205 -0.16 6.97 -17.05
N SER A 206 -0.34 8.30 -17.04
CA SER A 206 -0.07 9.13 -18.21
C SER A 206 1.41 9.13 -18.64
N LEU A 207 2.29 8.73 -17.72
CA LEU A 207 3.72 8.56 -17.99
C LEU A 207 4.04 7.22 -18.68
N TRP A 208 3.05 6.32 -18.82
CA TRP A 208 3.24 5.04 -19.50
C TRP A 208 3.09 5.20 -21.00
N GLY A 209 4.00 4.58 -21.75
CA GLY A 209 3.87 4.54 -23.22
C GLY A 209 2.65 3.71 -23.65
N THR A 210 2.10 4.05 -24.81
CA THR A 210 0.92 3.38 -25.40
C THR A 210 1.12 1.88 -25.55
N GLU A 211 2.31 1.44 -25.91
CA GLU A 211 2.67 0.00 -26.02
C GLU A 211 2.53 -0.73 -24.68
N ARG A 212 2.99 -0.12 -23.57
CA ARG A 212 2.83 -0.68 -22.24
C ARG A 212 1.37 -0.80 -21.87
N ILE A 213 0.57 0.24 -22.12
CA ILE A 213 -0.88 0.25 -21.84
C ILE A 213 -1.56 -0.87 -22.64
N ALA A 214 -1.32 -0.92 -23.95
CA ALA A 214 -1.93 -1.92 -24.84
C ALA A 214 -1.50 -3.36 -24.47
N GLY A 215 -0.21 -3.57 -24.23
CA GLY A 215 0.32 -4.88 -23.82
C GLY A 215 -0.25 -5.35 -22.49
N THR A 216 -0.30 -4.47 -21.48
CA THR A 216 -0.89 -4.81 -20.17
C THR A 216 -2.38 -5.14 -20.30
N ALA A 217 -3.15 -4.34 -21.04
CA ALA A 217 -4.57 -4.60 -21.27
C ALA A 217 -4.79 -5.92 -22.01
N HIS A 218 -3.96 -6.26 -22.99
CA HIS A 218 -4.02 -7.53 -23.71
C HIS A 218 -3.82 -8.73 -22.78
N ILE A 219 -2.81 -8.69 -21.91
CA ILE A 219 -2.56 -9.77 -20.93
C ILE A 219 -3.75 -9.91 -19.97
N VAL A 220 -4.29 -8.78 -19.48
CA VAL A 220 -5.44 -8.78 -18.56
C VAL A 220 -6.69 -9.41 -19.21
N GLU A 221 -6.91 -9.16 -20.50
CA GLU A 221 -8.03 -9.77 -21.24
C GLU A 221 -7.92 -11.31 -21.28
N GLN A 222 -6.70 -11.84 -21.41
CA GLN A 222 -6.44 -13.27 -21.39
C GLN A 222 -6.68 -13.94 -20.02
N LEU A 223 -6.81 -13.17 -18.95
CA LEU A 223 -7.10 -13.69 -17.61
C LEU A 223 -8.60 -13.93 -17.36
N LYS A 224 -9.50 -13.37 -18.16
CA LYS A 224 -10.96 -13.53 -17.99
C LYS A 224 -11.44 -14.99 -17.90
N PRO A 225 -10.92 -15.95 -18.69
CA PRO A 225 -11.33 -17.35 -18.58
C PRO A 225 -11.02 -18.02 -17.24
N TYR A 226 -10.12 -17.44 -16.43
CA TYR A 226 -9.76 -17.96 -15.11
C TYR A 226 -10.66 -17.44 -13.98
N CYS A 227 -11.57 -16.50 -14.28
CA CYS A 227 -12.59 -16.08 -13.34
C CYS A 227 -13.59 -17.23 -13.08
N ARG A 228 -13.93 -17.42 -11.81
CA ARG A 228 -15.01 -18.33 -11.40
C ARG A 228 -16.36 -17.74 -11.84
N GLN A 229 -17.42 -18.53 -11.77
CA GLN A 229 -18.77 -18.04 -12.06
C GLN A 229 -19.10 -16.83 -11.16
N ASN A 230 -19.52 -15.72 -11.77
CA ASN A 230 -19.83 -14.45 -11.12
C ASN A 230 -18.62 -13.76 -10.42
N GLU A 231 -17.39 -14.18 -10.69
CA GLU A 231 -16.18 -13.52 -10.19
C GLU A 231 -15.73 -12.43 -11.19
N THR A 232 -15.42 -11.24 -10.67
CA THR A 232 -14.78 -10.18 -11.49
C THR A 232 -13.26 -10.38 -11.57
N LEU A 233 -12.61 -9.74 -12.54
CA LEU A 233 -11.15 -9.75 -12.65
C LEU A 233 -10.47 -9.17 -11.41
N ALA A 234 -11.06 -8.13 -10.79
CA ALA A 234 -10.56 -7.57 -9.54
C ALA A 234 -10.60 -8.61 -8.41
N GLN A 235 -11.67 -9.37 -8.32
CA GLN A 235 -11.82 -10.43 -7.32
C GLN A 235 -10.85 -11.60 -7.58
N LEU A 236 -10.68 -12.02 -8.83
CA LEU A 236 -9.66 -13.00 -9.21
C LEU A 236 -8.26 -12.53 -8.77
N ALA A 237 -7.91 -11.28 -9.05
CA ALA A 237 -6.61 -10.73 -8.70
C ALA A 237 -6.37 -10.68 -7.19
N ILE A 238 -7.37 -10.25 -6.41
CA ILE A 238 -7.28 -10.22 -4.94
C ILE A 238 -7.22 -11.66 -4.39
N ARG A 239 -8.00 -12.58 -4.92
CA ARG A 239 -7.98 -13.99 -4.54
C ARG A 239 -6.61 -14.61 -4.75
N PHE A 240 -5.99 -14.39 -5.92
CA PHE A 240 -4.63 -14.85 -6.21
C PHE A 240 -3.65 -14.44 -5.11
N VAL A 241 -3.68 -13.16 -4.72
CA VAL A 241 -2.78 -12.64 -3.67
C VAL A 241 -3.09 -13.27 -2.31
N LEU A 242 -4.36 -13.43 -1.96
CA LEU A 242 -4.79 -14.00 -0.67
C LEU A 242 -4.57 -15.52 -0.57
N GLU A 243 -4.43 -16.22 -1.69
CA GLU A 243 -4.13 -17.65 -1.73
C GLU A 243 -2.64 -17.94 -1.48
N ALA A 244 -1.75 -16.95 -1.55
CA ALA A 244 -0.33 -17.08 -1.25
C ALA A 244 -0.10 -17.15 0.28
N PRO A 245 0.38 -18.29 0.84
CA PRO A 245 0.46 -18.49 2.30
C PRO A 245 1.38 -17.51 3.04
N ALA A 246 2.39 -16.97 2.35
CA ALA A 246 3.34 -16.02 2.92
C ALA A 246 2.73 -14.59 3.07
N VAL A 247 1.65 -14.29 2.36
CA VAL A 247 1.04 -12.96 2.39
C VAL A 247 0.19 -12.80 3.66
N SER A 248 0.57 -11.85 4.49
CA SER A 248 -0.14 -11.51 5.73
C SER A 248 -1.38 -10.64 5.46
N THR A 249 -1.28 -9.71 4.53
CA THR A 249 -2.40 -8.84 4.12
C THR A 249 -2.20 -8.29 2.72
N VAL A 250 -3.31 -7.85 2.12
CA VAL A 250 -3.35 -7.21 0.80
C VAL A 250 -4.01 -5.84 0.92
N ILE A 251 -3.49 -4.85 0.19
CA ILE A 251 -3.95 -3.46 0.24
C ILE A 251 -4.48 -2.99 -1.14
N PRO A 252 -5.69 -3.43 -1.55
CA PRO A 252 -6.30 -2.97 -2.79
C PRO A 252 -6.73 -1.51 -2.67
N GLY A 253 -6.29 -0.68 -3.62
CA GLY A 253 -6.71 0.72 -3.68
C GLY A 253 -8.20 0.85 -4.02
N CYS A 254 -8.93 1.65 -3.22
CA CYS A 254 -10.34 1.96 -3.43
C CYS A 254 -10.55 3.48 -3.43
N LYS A 255 -11.32 4.00 -4.39
CA LYS A 255 -11.72 5.41 -4.47
C LYS A 255 -13.20 5.63 -4.17
N THR A 256 -14.01 4.57 -4.32
CA THR A 256 -15.46 4.63 -4.21
C THR A 256 -16.00 3.46 -3.38
N ALA A 257 -17.18 3.67 -2.80
CA ALA A 257 -17.94 2.64 -2.09
C ALA A 257 -18.17 1.37 -2.92
N ASP A 258 -18.42 1.51 -4.23
CA ASP A 258 -18.65 0.36 -5.10
C ASP A 258 -17.38 -0.48 -5.30
N GLN A 259 -16.21 0.16 -5.41
CA GLN A 259 -14.93 -0.54 -5.44
C GLN A 259 -14.65 -1.27 -4.12
N VAL A 260 -15.02 -0.68 -2.99
CA VAL A 260 -14.94 -1.35 -1.69
C VAL A 260 -15.83 -2.60 -1.68
N LYS A 261 -17.10 -2.48 -2.08
CA LYS A 261 -18.04 -3.61 -2.14
C LYS A 261 -17.52 -4.73 -3.04
N GLU A 262 -17.00 -4.39 -4.22
CA GLU A 262 -16.43 -5.35 -5.17
C GLU A 262 -15.24 -6.08 -4.57
N ASN A 263 -14.25 -5.33 -4.03
CA ASN A 263 -13.02 -5.91 -3.48
C ASN A 263 -13.28 -6.79 -2.24
N PHE A 264 -14.30 -6.46 -1.43
CA PHE A 264 -14.62 -7.20 -0.21
C PHE A 264 -15.69 -8.29 -0.40
N ALA A 265 -16.36 -8.38 -1.54
CA ALA A 265 -17.45 -9.35 -1.78
C ALA A 265 -16.99 -10.80 -1.58
N MET A 266 -15.77 -11.14 -1.98
CA MET A 266 -15.21 -12.48 -1.84
C MET A 266 -14.93 -12.91 -0.39
N LEU A 267 -14.68 -11.96 0.52
CA LEU A 267 -14.45 -12.27 1.93
C LEU A 267 -15.74 -12.71 2.62
N ARG A 268 -16.88 -12.24 2.18
CA ARG A 268 -18.20 -12.65 2.70
C ARG A 268 -18.51 -14.10 2.35
N ALA A 269 -18.10 -14.57 1.17
CA ALA A 269 -18.29 -15.96 0.75
C ALA A 269 -17.49 -16.97 1.59
N ARG A 270 -16.33 -16.59 2.15
CA ARG A 270 -15.52 -17.45 3.04
C ARG A 270 -16.08 -17.60 4.46
N ARG A 271 -16.94 -16.67 4.93
CA ARG A 271 -17.57 -16.73 6.26
C ARG A 271 -18.84 -17.56 6.30
N SER A 272 -19.30 -18.06 5.14
CA SER A 272 -20.54 -18.83 4.99
C SER A 272 -20.32 -20.34 4.80
N VAL A 273 -19.10 -20.84 5.08
CA VAL A 273 -18.75 -22.28 5.05
C VAL A 273 -18.33 -22.74 6.43
#